data_e508d4420253e78f00605fac2de9f0d4
#
_entry.id   e508d4420253e78f00605fac2de9f0d4
#
_cell.length_a   1.000
_cell.length_b   1.000
_cell.length_c   1.000
_cell.angle_alpha   90.00
_cell.angle_beta   90.00
_cell.angle_gamma   90.00
#
_symmetry.space_group_name_H-M   'P 1'
#
loop_
_entity.id
_entity.type
_entity.pdbx_description
1 polymer ?
#
loop_
_entity_poly.entity_id
_entity_poly.type
_entity_poly.pdbx_seq_one_letter_code
_entity_poly.pdbx_strand_id
1 'polypeptide(L)'
;HNALDEDIVEKLTNKTNGGFDVVIECVGNASAVNSALSMVKPGGIVVLVGVATDAVETYTVMAVMKELVVQGAIAYTYNEFKACIDLIAKEKIDVMKFVDDIVPLEGVQKAYEKLTNGKSSAIKILVDPKL
;
A
#
# COMPACT_ATOMS: atom_id res chain seq x y z
N HIS A 1 -6.68 10.89 4.87
CA HIS A 1 -7.99 10.21 4.93
C HIS A 1 -7.81 8.79 5.46
N ASN A 2 -8.80 8.29 6.19
CA ASN A 2 -8.79 6.92 6.66
C ASN A 2 -9.53 6.03 5.63
N ALA A 3 -8.88 4.95 5.20
CA ALA A 3 -9.47 4.00 4.25
C ALA A 3 -10.69 3.22 4.82
N LEU A 4 -10.89 3.29 6.15
CA LEU A 4 -12.02 2.66 6.84
C LEU A 4 -13.26 3.55 6.93
N ASP A 5 -13.18 4.82 6.48
CA ASP A 5 -14.34 5.69 6.44
C ASP A 5 -15.33 5.17 5.39
N GLU A 6 -16.60 5.01 5.77
CA GLU A 6 -17.64 4.42 4.89
C GLU A 6 -17.85 5.19 3.58
N ASP A 7 -17.63 6.50 3.60
CA ASP A 7 -17.81 7.42 2.47
C ASP A 7 -16.51 7.82 1.77
N ILE A 8 -15.39 7.11 2.06
CA ILE A 8 -14.05 7.51 1.56
C ILE A 8 -13.99 7.53 0.03
N VAL A 9 -14.59 6.56 -0.65
CA VAL A 9 -14.62 6.47 -2.11
C VAL A 9 -15.32 7.68 -2.71
N GLU A 10 -16.51 8.03 -2.20
CA GLU A 10 -17.27 9.18 -2.66
C GLU A 10 -16.51 10.50 -2.39
N LYS A 11 -16.01 10.69 -1.18
CA LYS A 11 -15.22 11.88 -0.81
C LYS A 11 -14.02 12.09 -1.72
N LEU A 12 -13.26 11.03 -2.01
CA LEU A 12 -12.07 11.12 -2.84
C LEU A 12 -12.42 11.31 -4.32
N THR A 13 -13.44 10.65 -4.83
CA THR A 13 -13.91 10.81 -6.20
C THR A 13 -14.41 12.22 -6.46
N ASN A 14 -15.18 12.79 -5.53
CA ASN A 14 -15.65 14.17 -5.61
C ASN A 14 -14.51 15.18 -5.56
N LYS A 15 -13.51 14.95 -4.67
CA LYS A 15 -12.33 15.82 -4.54
C LYS A 15 -11.44 15.81 -5.79
N THR A 16 -11.44 14.72 -6.54
CA THR A 16 -10.60 14.52 -7.74
C THR A 16 -11.35 14.73 -9.06
N ASN A 17 -12.55 15.31 -9.00
CA ASN A 17 -13.38 15.60 -10.18
C ASN A 17 -13.59 14.36 -11.07
N GLY A 18 -14.03 13.27 -10.48
CA GLY A 18 -14.42 12.03 -11.18
C GLY A 18 -13.46 10.85 -11.01
N GLY A 19 -12.44 10.97 -10.17
CA GLY A 19 -11.52 9.89 -9.80
C GLY A 19 -10.05 10.20 -10.11
N PHE A 20 -9.20 9.21 -9.85
CA PHE A 20 -7.76 9.28 -10.02
C PHE A 20 -7.35 8.70 -11.38
N ASP A 21 -6.27 9.20 -11.97
CA ASP A 21 -5.66 8.60 -13.18
C ASP A 21 -5.08 7.21 -12.90
N VAL A 22 -4.45 7.10 -11.73
CA VAL A 22 -3.81 5.87 -11.25
C VAL A 22 -4.16 5.67 -9.78
N VAL A 23 -4.55 4.45 -9.43
CA VAL A 23 -4.75 4.01 -8.04
C VAL A 23 -3.82 2.84 -7.76
N ILE A 24 -3.04 2.93 -6.68
CA ILE A 24 -2.14 1.86 -6.22
C ILE A 24 -2.78 1.19 -5.00
N GLU A 25 -3.14 -0.08 -5.14
CA GLU A 25 -3.73 -0.90 -4.10
C GLU A 25 -2.62 -1.70 -3.40
N CYS A 26 -2.47 -1.54 -2.09
CA CYS A 26 -1.35 -2.10 -1.31
C CYS A 26 -1.79 -3.04 -0.18
N VAL A 27 -3.07 -3.39 -0.08
CA VAL A 27 -3.63 -4.20 1.03
C VAL A 27 -3.88 -5.64 0.60
N GLY A 28 -4.45 -5.86 -0.60
CA GLY A 28 -4.74 -7.18 -1.16
C GLY A 28 -6.01 -7.84 -0.61
N ASN A 29 -7.00 -7.07 -0.16
CA ASN A 29 -8.29 -7.63 0.24
C ASN A 29 -9.44 -7.12 -0.64
N ALA A 30 -10.61 -7.77 -0.56
CA ALA A 30 -11.77 -7.45 -1.40
C ALA A 30 -12.21 -6.00 -1.28
N SER A 31 -12.25 -5.45 -0.06
CA SER A 31 -12.66 -4.06 0.19
C SER A 31 -11.71 -3.07 -0.49
N ALA A 32 -10.40 -3.25 -0.33
CA ALA A 32 -9.39 -2.35 -0.89
C ALA A 32 -9.36 -2.43 -2.43
N VAL A 33 -9.40 -3.65 -2.99
CA VAL A 33 -9.43 -3.85 -4.45
C VAL A 33 -10.69 -3.22 -5.07
N ASN A 34 -11.87 -3.45 -4.51
CA ASN A 34 -13.12 -2.87 -5.02
C ASN A 34 -13.17 -1.34 -4.85
N SER A 35 -12.62 -0.82 -3.76
CA SER A 35 -12.46 0.62 -3.56
C SER A 35 -11.53 1.24 -4.62
N ALA A 36 -10.41 0.58 -4.93
CA ALA A 36 -9.48 1.03 -5.98
C ALA A 36 -10.16 1.09 -7.36
N LEU A 37 -10.91 0.04 -7.75
CA LEU A 37 -11.69 0.02 -9.00
C LEU A 37 -12.75 1.14 -9.05
N SER A 38 -13.33 1.47 -7.89
CA SER A 38 -14.34 2.52 -7.79
C SER A 38 -13.75 3.92 -7.89
N MET A 39 -12.57 4.17 -7.27
CA MET A 39 -11.93 5.48 -7.20
C MET A 39 -11.18 5.88 -8.48
N VAL A 40 -10.78 4.93 -9.32
CA VAL A 40 -10.10 5.24 -10.57
C VAL A 40 -11.10 5.78 -11.61
N LYS A 41 -10.70 6.78 -12.39
CA LYS A 41 -11.53 7.35 -13.46
C LYS A 41 -11.63 6.42 -14.67
N PRO A 42 -12.63 6.59 -15.57
CA PRO A 42 -12.69 5.85 -16.82
C PRO A 42 -11.37 5.97 -17.62
N GLY A 43 -10.91 4.85 -18.18
CA GLY A 43 -9.63 4.72 -18.88
C GLY A 43 -8.39 4.76 -18.00
N GLY A 44 -8.56 4.79 -16.68
CA GLY A 44 -7.44 4.86 -15.72
C GLY A 44 -6.82 3.50 -15.41
N ILE A 45 -5.84 3.51 -14.51
CA ILE A 45 -5.01 2.35 -14.18
C ILE A 45 -5.17 2.00 -12.69
N VAL A 46 -5.42 0.72 -12.39
CA VAL A 46 -5.31 0.17 -11.03
C VAL A 46 -4.08 -0.71 -10.98
N VAL A 47 -3.14 -0.40 -10.08
CA VAL A 47 -1.94 -1.20 -9.84
C VAL A 47 -2.15 -2.01 -8.57
N LEU A 48 -2.16 -3.33 -8.68
CA LEU A 48 -2.29 -4.26 -7.56
C LEU A 48 -0.88 -4.62 -7.04
N VAL A 49 -0.53 -4.10 -5.86
CA VAL A 49 0.69 -4.38 -5.11
C VAL A 49 0.41 -5.25 -3.90
N GLY A 50 -0.78 -5.10 -3.32
CA GLY A 50 -1.24 -5.90 -2.20
C GLY A 50 -1.36 -7.38 -2.57
N VAL A 51 -0.83 -8.27 -1.71
CA VAL A 51 -0.85 -9.72 -1.94
C VAL A 51 -1.98 -10.35 -1.14
N ALA A 52 -2.96 -10.90 -1.83
CA ALA A 52 -3.99 -11.75 -1.24
C ALA A 52 -3.49 -13.20 -1.16
N THR A 53 -3.67 -13.84 0.00
CA THR A 53 -3.40 -15.29 0.17
C THR A 53 -4.60 -16.14 -0.20
N ASP A 54 -5.80 -15.56 -0.18
CA ASP A 54 -7.06 -16.21 -0.50
C ASP A 54 -7.73 -15.55 -1.72
N ALA A 55 -8.78 -16.17 -2.22
CA ALA A 55 -9.57 -15.62 -3.32
C ALA A 55 -10.20 -14.28 -2.92
N VAL A 56 -10.09 -13.29 -3.79
CA VAL A 56 -10.63 -11.94 -3.60
C VAL A 56 -11.86 -11.77 -4.49
N GLU A 57 -13.02 -11.57 -3.86
CA GLU A 57 -14.25 -11.24 -4.58
C GLU A 57 -14.16 -9.82 -5.15
N THR A 58 -14.28 -9.70 -6.47
CA THR A 58 -14.04 -8.45 -7.18
C THR A 58 -15.20 -8.12 -8.14
N TYR A 59 -15.63 -6.87 -8.11
CA TYR A 59 -16.65 -6.35 -9.02
C TYR A 59 -16.04 -6.02 -10.40
N THR A 60 -15.78 -7.05 -11.20
CA THR A 60 -15.15 -6.91 -12.53
C THR A 60 -15.95 -6.03 -13.49
N VAL A 61 -17.26 -5.88 -13.26
CA VAL A 61 -18.12 -4.96 -14.01
C VAL A 61 -17.58 -3.52 -13.99
N MET A 62 -16.95 -3.08 -12.88
CA MET A 62 -16.35 -1.76 -12.79
C MET A 62 -15.17 -1.59 -13.76
N ALA A 63 -14.36 -2.64 -13.90
CA ALA A 63 -13.24 -2.61 -14.84
C ALA A 63 -13.75 -2.55 -16.30
N VAL A 64 -14.79 -3.30 -16.62
CA VAL A 64 -15.41 -3.30 -17.96
C VAL A 64 -16.07 -1.96 -18.28
N MET A 65 -16.94 -1.46 -17.38
CA MET A 65 -17.70 -0.23 -17.61
C MET A 65 -16.84 1.02 -17.70
N LYS A 66 -15.71 1.02 -17.03
CA LYS A 66 -14.74 2.14 -17.04
C LYS A 66 -13.56 1.92 -17.99
N GLU A 67 -13.48 0.80 -18.70
CA GLU A 67 -12.37 0.45 -19.61
C GLU A 67 -11.00 0.54 -18.91
N LEU A 68 -10.90 -0.04 -17.67
CA LEU A 68 -9.72 0.10 -16.82
C LEU A 68 -8.58 -0.81 -17.27
N VAL A 69 -7.36 -0.34 -17.06
CA VAL A 69 -6.17 -1.20 -17.02
C VAL A 69 -5.97 -1.66 -15.58
N VAL A 70 -5.96 -2.99 -15.35
CA VAL A 70 -5.63 -3.59 -14.06
C VAL A 70 -4.30 -4.32 -14.21
N GLN A 71 -3.28 -3.86 -13.50
CA GLN A 71 -1.92 -4.34 -13.61
C GLN A 71 -1.38 -4.81 -12.26
N GLY A 72 -0.85 -6.03 -12.19
CA GLY A 72 -0.09 -6.50 -11.05
C GLY A 72 1.32 -5.92 -11.01
N ALA A 73 1.85 -5.73 -9.80
CA ALA A 73 3.24 -5.39 -9.56
C ALA A 73 3.77 -6.24 -8.40
N ILE A 74 4.96 -6.81 -8.55
CA ILE A 74 5.57 -7.61 -7.49
C ILE A 74 7.05 -7.30 -7.36
N ALA A 75 7.48 -7.17 -6.11
CA ALA A 75 8.87 -6.94 -5.72
C ALA A 75 9.51 -5.77 -6.51
N TYR A 76 10.73 -5.94 -6.94
CA TYR A 76 11.52 -4.92 -7.64
C TYR A 76 12.65 -5.57 -8.42
N THR A 77 13.10 -4.89 -9.47
CA THR A 77 14.32 -5.24 -10.18
C THR A 77 15.57 -4.68 -9.45
N TYR A 78 16.74 -5.18 -9.80
CA TYR A 78 18.01 -4.63 -9.27
C TYR A 78 18.15 -3.12 -9.50
N ASN A 79 17.75 -2.63 -10.67
CA ASN A 79 17.85 -1.21 -11.00
C ASN A 79 16.92 -0.34 -10.17
N GLU A 80 15.70 -0.81 -9.89
CA GLU A 80 14.74 -0.12 -9.00
C GLU A 80 15.26 -0.08 -7.57
N PHE A 81 15.79 -1.20 -7.07
CA PHE A 81 16.40 -1.25 -5.72
C PHE A 81 17.56 -0.26 -5.60
N LYS A 82 18.45 -0.23 -6.59
CA LYS A 82 19.55 0.73 -6.64
C LYS A 82 19.06 2.17 -6.67
N ALA A 83 18.03 2.46 -7.49
CA ALA A 83 17.43 3.79 -7.54
C ALA A 83 16.83 4.22 -6.19
N CYS A 84 16.20 3.32 -5.45
CA CYS A 84 15.70 3.59 -4.09
C CYS A 84 16.85 3.94 -3.13
N ILE A 85 17.96 3.21 -3.16
CA ILE A 85 19.14 3.53 -2.35
C ILE A 85 19.68 4.92 -2.68
N ASP A 86 19.77 5.26 -3.97
CA ASP A 86 20.24 6.57 -4.42
C ASP A 86 19.31 7.70 -3.97
N LEU A 87 17.98 7.48 -3.95
CA LEU A 87 17.00 8.45 -3.48
C LEU A 87 17.10 8.68 -1.96
N ILE A 88 17.32 7.61 -1.18
CA ILE A 88 17.53 7.69 0.27
C ILE A 88 18.85 8.42 0.57
N ALA A 89 19.93 8.03 -0.09
CA ALA A 89 21.25 8.64 0.12
C ALA A 89 21.30 10.14 -0.24
N LYS A 90 20.47 10.57 -1.19
CA LYS A 90 20.30 11.98 -1.59
C LYS A 90 19.23 12.71 -0.76
N GLU A 91 18.73 12.10 0.30
CA GLU A 91 17.69 12.67 1.18
C GLU A 91 16.41 13.10 0.42
N LYS A 92 16.13 12.47 -0.74
CA LYS A 92 14.90 12.71 -1.50
C LYS A 92 13.71 11.97 -0.89
N ILE A 93 13.97 10.88 -0.16
CA ILE A 93 12.98 10.09 0.58
C ILE A 93 13.49 9.96 2.01
N ASP A 94 12.71 10.46 2.96
CA ASP A 94 12.98 10.33 4.40
C ASP A 94 12.31 9.05 4.92
N VAL A 95 13.07 7.94 4.88
CA VAL A 95 12.58 6.64 5.33
C VAL A 95 12.49 6.50 6.84
N MET A 96 13.22 7.35 7.60
CA MET A 96 13.19 7.31 9.06
C MET A 96 11.85 7.69 9.65
N LYS A 97 11.02 8.43 8.92
CA LYS A 97 9.62 8.72 9.32
C LYS A 97 8.73 7.49 9.44
N PHE A 98 9.12 6.37 8.85
CA PHE A 98 8.38 5.10 8.91
C PHE A 98 8.94 4.14 9.96
N VAL A 99 10.08 4.48 10.59
CA VAL A 99 10.73 3.63 11.61
C VAL A 99 10.22 4.05 12.99
N ASP A 100 9.45 3.17 13.61
CA ASP A 100 8.85 3.41 14.93
C ASP A 100 9.78 3.00 16.07
N ASP A 101 10.68 2.03 15.83
CA ASP A 101 11.56 1.50 16.86
C ASP A 101 12.79 0.80 16.25
N ILE A 102 13.87 0.72 17.01
CA ILE A 102 15.06 -0.05 16.66
C ILE A 102 15.40 -0.91 17.88
N VAL A 103 15.42 -2.22 17.70
CA VAL A 103 15.56 -3.18 18.80
C VAL A 103 16.79 -4.09 18.60
N PRO A 104 17.40 -4.58 19.69
CA PRO A 104 18.45 -5.62 19.61
C PRO A 104 17.82 -6.98 19.20
N LEU A 105 18.71 -7.97 18.94
CA LEU A 105 18.25 -9.32 18.55
C LEU A 105 17.28 -9.95 19.55
N GLU A 106 17.53 -9.76 20.84
CA GLU A 106 16.67 -10.28 21.93
C GLU A 106 15.27 -9.66 21.94
N GLY A 107 15.12 -8.49 21.30
CA GLY A 107 13.85 -7.75 21.19
C GLY A 107 12.94 -8.23 20.03
N VAL A 108 13.43 -9.06 19.12
CA VAL A 108 12.73 -9.45 17.88
C VAL A 108 11.36 -10.06 18.14
N GLN A 109 11.25 -10.98 19.10
CA GLN A 109 9.97 -11.63 19.42
C GLN A 109 8.90 -10.61 19.86
N LYS A 110 9.27 -9.69 20.75
CA LYS A 110 8.34 -8.63 21.22
C LYS A 110 7.98 -7.65 20.11
N ALA A 111 8.94 -7.32 19.24
CA ALA A 111 8.70 -6.45 18.09
C ALA A 111 7.70 -7.09 17.11
N TYR A 112 7.86 -8.37 16.83
CA TYR A 112 6.94 -9.14 15.99
C TYR A 112 5.53 -9.19 16.58
N GLU A 113 5.41 -9.51 17.87
CA GLU A 113 4.13 -9.51 18.59
C GLU A 113 3.46 -8.13 18.56
N LYS A 114 4.25 -7.05 18.72
CA LYS A 114 3.76 -5.66 18.62
C LYS A 114 3.16 -5.36 17.23
N LEU A 115 3.80 -5.81 16.16
CA LEU A 115 3.33 -5.58 14.78
C LEU A 115 2.11 -6.44 14.42
N THR A 116 1.98 -7.65 14.99
CA THR A 116 0.95 -8.63 14.59
C THR A 116 -0.33 -8.58 15.45
N ASN A 117 -0.29 -7.97 16.63
CA ASN A 117 -1.43 -7.96 17.56
C ASN A 117 -2.60 -7.06 17.15
N GLY A 118 -2.50 -6.33 16.06
CA GLY A 118 -3.54 -5.45 15.49
C GLY A 118 -3.88 -4.21 16.35
N LYS A 119 -3.17 -3.98 17.46
CA LYS A 119 -3.40 -2.84 18.39
C LYS A 119 -2.32 -1.76 18.25
N SER A 120 -1.24 -2.06 17.57
CA SER A 120 -0.12 -1.15 17.36
C SER A 120 -0.33 -0.31 16.11
N SER A 121 0.02 0.98 16.20
CA SER A 121 0.15 1.88 15.06
C SER A 121 1.54 1.80 14.40
N ALA A 122 2.43 0.93 14.89
CA ALA A 122 3.77 0.81 14.36
C ALA A 122 3.74 0.29 12.91
N ILE A 123 4.49 0.98 12.04
CA ILE A 123 4.63 0.65 10.62
C ILE A 123 5.87 -0.22 10.40
N LYS A 124 7.01 0.16 11.00
CA LYS A 124 8.29 -0.50 10.82
C LYS A 124 9.10 -0.53 12.10
N ILE A 125 9.60 -1.71 12.45
CA ILE A 125 10.60 -1.89 13.52
C ILE A 125 11.85 -2.49 12.89
N LEU A 126 12.99 -1.86 13.12
CA LEU A 126 14.29 -2.36 12.65
C LEU A 126 14.94 -3.19 13.75
N VAL A 127 15.80 -4.12 13.35
CA VAL A 127 16.65 -4.90 14.24
C VAL A 127 18.09 -4.49 14.01
N ASP A 128 18.75 -3.98 15.04
CA ASP A 128 20.19 -3.73 15.02
C ASP A 128 20.89 -4.75 15.91
N PRO A 129 21.64 -5.71 15.32
CA PRO A 129 22.34 -6.74 16.08
C PRO A 129 23.54 -6.23 16.88
N LYS A 130 23.84 -4.94 16.82
CA LYS A 130 24.93 -4.29 17.57
C LYS A 130 24.47 -3.57 18.83
N LEU A 131 23.15 -3.47 19.06
CA LEU A 131 22.59 -2.91 20.28
C LEU A 131 22.68 -3.85 21.46
#